data_1bcdea4f30565521f333306f11293fa5
#
_entry.id   1bcdea4f30565521f333306f11293fa5
#
_cell.length_a   1.000
_cell.length_b   1.000
_cell.length_c   1.000
_cell.angle_alpha   90.00
_cell.angle_beta   90.00
_cell.angle_gamma   90.00
#
_symmetry.space_group_name_H-M   'P 1'
#
loop_
_entity.id
_entity.type
_entity.pdbx_description
1 polymer ?
#
loop_
_entity_poly.entity_id
_entity_poly.type
_entity_poly.pdbx_seq_one_letter_code
_entity_poly.pdbx_strand_id
1 'polypeptide(L)'
;MAMQDALLSPKSIELVTGMATKTGIQAISMRQVTEFDITDPANPVDKGSYFPLKASGTGAIQLAYTPLESAANIWVYEKAEDGMAGKEKVGTLSGTVLTVAGLANKEVVVYYSYNSKATAETYTVAADKFGGTYKIVGNTFLRNETTGADEKFQLVIPKAKLKSGFNLNFSSDSEPSVFDMNLEILKDSKTPTMITMVKY
;
A
#
# COMPACT_ATOMS: atom_id res chain seq x y z
N MET A 1 -24.99 3.64 -7.71
CA MET A 1 -24.24 4.90 -7.89
C MET A 1 -22.78 4.58 -7.70
N ALA A 2 -21.93 4.98 -8.62
CA ALA A 2 -20.47 4.84 -8.51
C ALA A 2 -19.89 6.22 -8.19
N MET A 3 -18.89 6.27 -7.34
CA MET A 3 -18.08 7.44 -7.03
C MET A 3 -16.63 7.07 -7.26
N GLN A 4 -15.86 7.97 -7.82
CA GLN A 4 -14.42 7.83 -7.99
C GLN A 4 -13.70 8.85 -7.12
N ASP A 5 -12.68 8.40 -6.40
CA ASP A 5 -11.74 9.25 -5.68
C ASP A 5 -10.39 9.16 -6.39
N ALA A 6 -9.84 10.30 -6.77
CA ALA A 6 -8.58 10.38 -7.52
C ALA A 6 -7.34 10.12 -6.65
N LEU A 7 -7.49 10.03 -5.33
CA LEU A 7 -6.42 9.80 -4.38
C LEU A 7 -6.82 8.73 -3.37
N LEU A 8 -6.02 7.67 -3.32
CA LEU A 8 -6.12 6.68 -2.26
C LEU A 8 -5.66 7.33 -0.94
N SER A 9 -6.61 7.80 -0.15
CA SER A 9 -6.32 8.40 1.15
C SER A 9 -6.60 7.40 2.29
N PRO A 10 -5.94 7.55 3.45
CA PRO A 10 -6.27 6.76 4.65
C PRO A 10 -7.77 6.77 4.96
N LYS A 11 -8.41 7.92 4.80
CA LYS A 11 -9.86 8.08 5.05
C LYS A 11 -10.74 7.34 4.04
N SER A 12 -10.35 7.30 2.77
CA SER A 12 -11.07 6.52 1.75
C SER A 12 -11.01 5.02 2.06
N ILE A 13 -9.84 4.53 2.51
CA ILE A 13 -9.66 3.12 2.91
C ILE A 13 -10.51 2.81 4.15
N GLU A 14 -10.45 3.64 5.20
CA GLU A 14 -11.28 3.47 6.42
C GLU A 14 -12.77 3.44 6.09
N LEU A 15 -13.22 4.33 5.19
CA LEU A 15 -14.61 4.41 4.78
C LEU A 15 -15.11 3.09 4.16
N VAL A 16 -14.30 2.47 3.32
CA VAL A 16 -14.66 1.26 2.58
C VAL A 16 -14.49 0.00 3.41
N THR A 17 -13.40 -0.09 4.19
CA THR A 17 -13.12 -1.27 5.00
C THR A 17 -13.90 -1.30 6.31
N GLY A 18 -14.37 -0.14 6.79
CA GLY A 18 -14.98 0.01 8.11
C GLY A 18 -13.98 -0.19 9.26
N MET A 19 -12.68 -0.17 8.97
CA MET A 19 -11.60 -0.37 9.94
C MET A 19 -10.79 0.91 10.09
N ALA A 20 -10.46 1.28 11.32
CA ALA A 20 -9.58 2.40 11.57
C ALA A 20 -8.13 2.05 11.22
N THR A 21 -7.40 3.02 10.68
CA THR A 21 -5.96 2.94 10.48
C THR A 21 -5.25 2.78 11.82
N LYS A 22 -4.31 1.85 11.88
CA LYS A 22 -3.45 1.65 13.06
C LYS A 22 -2.05 2.19 12.75
N THR A 23 -1.53 3.00 13.66
CA THR A 23 -0.15 3.49 13.59
C THR A 23 0.73 2.71 14.54
N GLY A 24 1.92 2.33 14.11
CA GLY A 24 2.88 1.63 14.97
C GLY A 24 3.92 0.85 14.17
N ILE A 25 4.87 0.26 14.92
CA ILE A 25 5.92 -0.59 14.35
C ILE A 25 5.28 -1.88 13.80
N GLN A 26 5.63 -2.21 12.55
CA GLN A 26 5.20 -3.42 11.87
C GLN A 26 6.41 -4.17 11.30
N ALA A 27 6.33 -5.50 11.29
CA ALA A 27 7.32 -6.33 10.59
C ALA A 27 7.08 -6.23 9.08
N ILE A 28 8.11 -5.80 8.36
CA ILE A 28 8.09 -5.66 6.90
C ILE A 28 8.99 -6.73 6.30
N SER A 29 8.43 -7.57 5.44
CA SER A 29 9.21 -8.53 4.66
C SER A 29 9.89 -7.84 3.49
N MET A 30 11.19 -8.05 3.35
CA MET A 30 12.01 -7.43 2.32
C MET A 30 12.70 -8.48 1.45
N ARG A 31 12.71 -8.23 0.15
CA ARG A 31 13.56 -8.88 -0.82
C ARG A 31 14.61 -7.86 -1.29
N GLN A 32 15.84 -7.98 -0.82
CA GLN A 32 16.92 -7.08 -1.22
C GLN A 32 17.71 -7.70 -2.37
N VAL A 33 17.78 -6.98 -3.49
CA VAL A 33 18.48 -7.38 -4.73
C VAL A 33 19.46 -6.32 -5.22
N THR A 34 19.41 -5.13 -4.62
CA THR A 34 20.23 -3.96 -4.93
C THR A 34 21.01 -3.50 -3.72
N GLU A 35 22.07 -2.76 -3.95
CA GLU A 35 22.76 -2.06 -2.87
C GLU A 35 21.94 -0.87 -2.37
N PHE A 36 22.08 -0.56 -1.09
CA PHE A 36 21.49 0.61 -0.48
C PHE A 36 22.58 1.57 -0.02
N ASP A 37 22.34 2.86 -0.16
CA ASP A 37 23.06 3.89 0.56
C ASP A 37 22.53 3.93 1.99
N ILE A 38 23.38 3.60 2.95
CA ILE A 38 23.11 3.55 4.38
C ILE A 38 23.83 4.65 5.16
N THR A 39 24.23 5.73 4.49
CA THR A 39 24.85 6.91 5.14
C THR A 39 23.93 7.45 6.23
N ASP A 40 22.61 7.42 6.00
CA ASP A 40 21.58 7.57 7.04
C ASP A 40 20.94 6.20 7.33
N PRO A 41 21.32 5.51 8.40
CA PRO A 41 20.76 4.20 8.74
C PRO A 41 19.25 4.23 9.06
N ALA A 42 18.69 5.39 9.39
CA ALA A 42 17.27 5.55 9.63
C ALA A 42 16.46 5.64 8.33
N ASN A 43 17.12 5.99 7.22
CA ASN A 43 16.50 6.17 5.91
C ASN A 43 17.40 5.59 4.80
N PRO A 44 17.62 4.28 4.73
CA PRO A 44 18.36 3.65 3.65
C PRO A 44 17.74 3.96 2.29
N VAL A 45 18.56 4.28 1.29
CA VAL A 45 18.12 4.63 -0.06
C VAL A 45 18.59 3.57 -1.04
N ASP A 46 17.66 2.98 -1.79
CA ASP A 46 18.00 2.02 -2.86
C ASP A 46 18.78 2.73 -3.98
N LYS A 47 19.96 2.20 -4.32
CA LYS A 47 20.79 2.73 -5.41
C LYS A 47 20.28 2.38 -6.81
N GLY A 48 19.26 1.54 -6.89
CA GLY A 48 18.62 1.13 -8.13
C GLY A 48 19.30 -0.06 -8.84
N SER A 49 18.70 -0.49 -9.94
CA SER A 49 19.04 -1.72 -10.66
C SER A 49 20.47 -1.77 -11.23
N TYR A 50 21.13 -0.62 -11.39
CA TYR A 50 22.53 -0.57 -11.84
C TYR A 50 23.54 -0.98 -10.74
N PHE A 51 23.09 -1.11 -9.50
CA PHE A 51 23.88 -1.49 -8.34
C PHE A 51 23.36 -2.79 -7.73
N PRO A 52 23.57 -3.95 -8.37
CA PRO A 52 23.10 -5.23 -7.83
C PRO A 52 23.77 -5.51 -6.49
N LEU A 53 23.02 -6.11 -5.57
CA LEU A 53 23.55 -6.49 -4.26
C LEU A 53 24.65 -7.53 -4.43
N LYS A 54 25.85 -7.19 -3.99
CA LYS A 54 27.03 -8.08 -4.05
C LYS A 54 27.58 -8.36 -2.68
N ALA A 55 27.97 -9.59 -2.46
CA ALA A 55 28.82 -9.94 -1.33
C ALA A 55 30.24 -9.42 -1.57
N SER A 56 30.89 -8.93 -0.53
CA SER A 56 32.29 -8.51 -0.58
C SER A 56 33.25 -9.68 -0.87
N GLY A 57 34.57 -9.40 -1.02
CA GLY A 57 35.57 -10.43 -1.18
C GLY A 57 35.68 -11.42 0.01
N THR A 58 35.13 -11.08 1.18
CA THR A 58 35.01 -11.96 2.36
C THR A 58 33.65 -12.65 2.48
N GLY A 59 32.73 -12.44 1.53
CA GLY A 59 31.36 -12.95 1.58
C GLY A 59 30.41 -12.15 2.46
N ALA A 60 30.81 -10.93 2.88
CA ALA A 60 29.96 -10.06 3.68
C ALA A 60 28.96 -9.30 2.77
N ILE A 61 27.69 -9.27 3.17
CA ILE A 61 26.58 -8.65 2.48
C ILE A 61 26.02 -7.55 3.39
N GLN A 62 25.96 -6.33 2.89
CA GLN A 62 25.37 -5.21 3.62
C GLN A 62 23.86 -5.19 3.42
N LEU A 63 23.13 -5.37 4.49
CA LEU A 63 21.67 -5.26 4.51
C LEU A 63 21.26 -3.81 4.74
N ALA A 64 20.16 -3.41 4.14
CA ALA A 64 19.61 -2.07 4.27
C ALA A 64 19.08 -1.79 5.68
N TYR A 65 18.46 -2.80 6.30
CA TYR A 65 17.86 -2.69 7.63
C TYR A 65 18.36 -3.81 8.54
N THR A 66 18.24 -3.60 9.84
CA THR A 66 18.53 -4.64 10.83
C THR A 66 17.45 -5.73 10.78
N PRO A 67 17.82 -6.98 10.47
CA PRO A 67 16.87 -8.08 10.45
C PRO A 67 16.24 -8.34 11.82
N LEU A 68 15.00 -8.80 11.80
CA LEU A 68 14.31 -9.31 12.98
C LEU A 68 14.71 -10.75 13.31
N GLU A 69 15.05 -11.50 12.26
CA GLU A 69 15.37 -12.90 12.37
C GLU A 69 16.83 -13.11 12.76
N SER A 70 17.12 -14.31 13.30
CA SER A 70 18.50 -14.80 13.40
C SER A 70 19.03 -15.16 12.01
N ALA A 71 20.35 -15.23 11.86
CA ALA A 71 21.00 -15.57 10.60
C ALA A 71 20.49 -16.87 9.95
N ALA A 72 20.03 -17.83 10.75
CA ALA A 72 19.48 -19.09 10.27
C ALA A 72 18.13 -18.96 9.53
N ASN A 73 17.41 -17.87 9.76
CA ASN A 73 16.09 -17.61 9.16
C ASN A 73 16.14 -16.50 8.09
N ILE A 74 17.33 -16.05 7.74
CA ILE A 74 17.55 -15.13 6.62
C ILE A 74 17.90 -15.98 5.40
N TRP A 75 17.08 -15.88 4.37
CA TRP A 75 17.29 -16.65 3.15
C TRP A 75 18.18 -15.88 2.18
N VAL A 76 19.31 -16.47 1.84
CA VAL A 76 20.28 -15.93 0.90
C VAL A 76 20.45 -16.87 -0.27
N TYR A 77 20.34 -16.32 -1.47
CA TYR A 77 20.55 -17.07 -2.71
C TYR A 77 21.62 -16.37 -3.54
N GLU A 78 22.54 -17.15 -4.11
CA GLU A 78 23.40 -16.67 -5.19
C GLU A 78 22.51 -16.40 -6.42
N LYS A 79 22.65 -15.25 -7.04
CA LYS A 79 21.95 -14.95 -8.29
C LYS A 79 22.65 -15.67 -9.44
N ALA A 80 21.97 -16.60 -10.09
CA ALA A 80 22.49 -17.29 -11.26
C ALA A 80 22.48 -16.37 -12.51
N GLU A 81 23.24 -16.75 -13.54
CA GLU A 81 23.33 -15.98 -14.80
C GLU A 81 21.98 -15.84 -15.53
N ASP A 82 21.07 -16.79 -15.34
CA ASP A 82 19.69 -16.76 -15.85
C ASP A 82 18.74 -15.88 -15.00
N GLY A 83 19.25 -15.23 -13.95
CA GLY A 83 18.49 -14.40 -13.02
C GLY A 83 17.69 -15.17 -11.98
N MET A 84 17.72 -16.50 -12.00
CA MET A 84 17.05 -17.37 -11.03
C MET A 84 17.81 -17.43 -9.71
N ALA A 85 17.11 -17.76 -8.63
CA ALA A 85 17.75 -18.00 -7.34
C ALA A 85 18.53 -19.32 -7.39
N GLY A 86 19.83 -19.27 -7.05
CA GLY A 86 20.67 -20.44 -6.86
C GLY A 86 20.33 -21.20 -5.58
N LYS A 87 21.30 -21.97 -5.07
CA LYS A 87 21.09 -22.70 -3.80
C LYS A 87 21.05 -21.75 -2.61
N GLU A 88 20.17 -22.05 -1.68
CA GLU A 88 20.09 -21.38 -0.39
C GLU A 88 21.41 -21.51 0.38
N LYS A 89 21.82 -20.45 1.04
CA LYS A 89 23.02 -20.35 1.85
C LYS A 89 22.68 -19.81 3.23
N VAL A 90 23.38 -20.28 4.23
CA VAL A 90 23.27 -19.80 5.61
C VAL A 90 24.54 -19.05 5.98
N GLY A 91 24.38 -17.93 6.69
CA GLY A 91 25.48 -17.09 7.10
C GLY A 91 25.52 -16.81 8.60
N THR A 92 26.39 -15.91 8.99
CA THR A 92 26.44 -15.31 10.34
C THR A 92 26.06 -13.85 10.25
N LEU A 93 25.21 -13.38 11.17
CA LEU A 93 24.70 -12.01 11.20
C LEU A 93 25.39 -11.22 12.32
N SER A 94 25.84 -10.02 11.98
CA SER A 94 26.32 -9.02 12.94
C SER A 94 25.73 -7.65 12.60
N GLY A 95 24.74 -7.21 13.36
CA GLY A 95 23.98 -5.99 13.05
C GLY A 95 23.30 -6.08 11.69
N THR A 96 23.70 -5.25 10.75
CA THR A 96 23.22 -5.23 9.36
C THR A 96 24.15 -5.95 8.38
N VAL A 97 25.20 -6.61 8.86
CA VAL A 97 26.15 -7.32 8.00
C VAL A 97 25.93 -8.82 8.12
N LEU A 98 25.56 -9.45 7.02
CA LEU A 98 25.40 -10.89 6.89
C LEU A 98 26.62 -11.48 6.15
N THR A 99 27.37 -12.35 6.79
CA THR A 99 28.55 -13.00 6.17
C THR A 99 28.23 -14.44 5.79
N VAL A 100 28.41 -14.77 4.52
CA VAL A 100 28.08 -16.10 3.96
C VAL A 100 29.25 -16.69 3.25
N ALA A 101 29.68 -17.87 3.69
CA ALA A 101 30.80 -18.59 3.08
C ALA A 101 30.50 -19.00 1.63
N GLY A 102 31.49 -18.82 0.74
CA GLY A 102 31.38 -19.21 -0.67
C GLY A 102 30.63 -18.24 -1.56
N LEU A 103 30.24 -17.03 -1.05
CA LEU A 103 29.60 -15.99 -1.85
C LEU A 103 30.54 -14.80 -2.16
N ALA A 104 31.82 -14.91 -1.95
CA ALA A 104 32.79 -13.83 -2.23
C ALA A 104 32.62 -13.28 -3.66
N ASN A 105 32.38 -11.97 -3.78
CA ASN A 105 32.18 -11.22 -5.03
C ASN A 105 30.96 -11.67 -5.90
N LYS A 106 30.06 -12.47 -5.33
CA LYS A 106 28.86 -12.95 -6.03
C LYS A 106 27.70 -11.99 -5.87
N GLU A 107 26.85 -11.90 -6.91
CA GLU A 107 25.55 -11.26 -6.79
C GLU A 107 24.59 -12.15 -6.01
N VAL A 108 23.82 -11.54 -5.14
CA VAL A 108 22.96 -12.24 -4.20
C VAL A 108 21.56 -11.63 -4.12
N VAL A 109 20.62 -12.47 -3.69
CA VAL A 109 19.27 -12.06 -3.32
C VAL A 109 19.06 -12.46 -1.87
N VAL A 110 18.61 -11.53 -1.03
CA VAL A 110 18.40 -11.76 0.40
C VAL A 110 16.94 -11.46 0.76
N TYR A 111 16.33 -12.39 1.50
CA TYR A 111 14.99 -12.24 2.06
C TYR A 111 15.09 -12.20 3.57
N TYR A 112 14.55 -11.16 4.16
CA TYR A 112 14.49 -10.97 5.62
C TYR A 112 13.34 -10.04 5.99
N SER A 113 13.00 -9.96 7.30
CA SER A 113 12.04 -9.01 7.80
C SER A 113 12.73 -7.98 8.68
N TYR A 114 12.19 -6.78 8.74
CA TYR A 114 12.69 -5.70 9.59
C TYR A 114 11.52 -4.92 10.21
N ASN A 115 11.79 -4.17 11.26
CA ASN A 115 10.80 -3.27 11.87
C ASN A 115 10.66 -1.98 11.07
N SER A 116 9.42 -1.63 10.72
CA SER A 116 9.11 -0.31 10.19
C SER A 116 9.35 0.80 11.22
N LYS A 117 9.23 2.05 10.79
CA LYS A 117 9.19 3.20 11.70
C LYS A 117 7.93 3.15 12.58
N ALA A 118 7.98 3.77 13.76
CA ALA A 118 6.82 3.89 14.66
C ALA A 118 5.65 4.69 14.06
N THR A 119 5.92 5.48 13.01
CA THR A 119 4.93 6.23 12.25
C THR A 119 4.29 5.45 11.11
N ALA A 120 4.64 4.16 10.93
CA ALA A 120 4.05 3.34 9.89
C ALA A 120 2.56 3.15 10.12
N GLU A 121 1.78 3.26 9.06
CA GLU A 121 0.33 3.10 9.06
C GLU A 121 -0.05 1.73 8.48
N THR A 122 -0.94 1.04 9.17
CA THR A 122 -1.45 -0.26 8.76
C THR A 122 -2.92 -0.14 8.40
N TYR A 123 -3.24 -0.54 7.19
CA TYR A 123 -4.61 -0.62 6.67
C TYR A 123 -5.00 -2.10 6.61
N THR A 124 -6.10 -2.44 7.29
CA THR A 124 -6.57 -3.82 7.35
C THR A 124 -7.90 -3.95 6.61
N VAL A 125 -8.00 -4.96 5.75
CA VAL A 125 -9.26 -5.37 5.15
C VAL A 125 -9.65 -6.71 5.81
N ALA A 126 -10.74 -6.72 6.55
CA ALA A 126 -11.21 -7.91 7.26
C ALA A 126 -12.50 -8.43 6.64
N ALA A 127 -12.63 -9.75 6.53
CA ALA A 127 -13.80 -10.39 5.92
C ALA A 127 -15.09 -10.18 6.71
N ASP A 128 -15.01 -9.87 7.98
CA ASP A 128 -16.12 -9.64 8.91
C ASP A 128 -16.47 -8.16 9.09
N LYS A 129 -15.75 -7.25 8.44
CA LYS A 129 -15.95 -5.80 8.50
C LYS A 129 -16.35 -5.26 7.14
N PHE A 130 -17.35 -4.41 7.16
CA PHE A 130 -17.90 -3.79 5.95
C PHE A 130 -18.04 -2.28 6.18
N GLY A 131 -17.97 -1.53 5.08
CA GLY A 131 -18.24 -0.11 5.10
C GLY A 131 -19.59 0.21 5.74
N GLY A 132 -19.65 1.33 6.42
CA GLY A 132 -20.84 1.78 7.14
C GLY A 132 -21.98 2.20 6.23
N THR A 133 -23.05 2.68 6.85
CA THR A 133 -24.15 3.34 6.17
C THR A 133 -24.00 4.85 6.33
N TYR A 134 -24.13 5.61 5.25
CA TYR A 134 -23.83 7.03 5.18
C TYR A 134 -24.99 7.82 4.60
N LYS A 135 -25.13 9.08 5.03
CA LYS A 135 -25.91 10.10 4.33
C LYS A 135 -24.96 10.79 3.34
N ILE A 136 -25.40 10.92 2.11
CA ILE A 136 -24.63 11.57 1.05
C ILE A 136 -25.32 12.87 0.67
N VAL A 137 -24.55 13.94 0.62
CA VAL A 137 -25.01 15.25 0.13
C VAL A 137 -24.03 15.71 -0.94
N GLY A 138 -24.52 15.87 -2.15
CA GLY A 138 -23.75 16.37 -3.28
C GLY A 138 -24.29 17.71 -3.75
N ASN A 139 -23.44 18.71 -3.87
CA ASN A 139 -23.79 20.00 -4.47
C ASN A 139 -23.13 20.09 -5.84
N THR A 140 -23.90 20.52 -6.83
CA THR A 140 -23.44 20.70 -8.20
C THR A 140 -24.20 21.84 -8.87
N PHE A 141 -23.92 22.11 -10.14
CA PHE A 141 -24.64 23.04 -10.97
C PHE A 141 -25.32 22.28 -12.12
N LEU A 142 -26.54 22.66 -12.43
CA LEU A 142 -27.22 22.22 -13.63
C LEU A 142 -27.34 23.40 -14.59
N ARG A 143 -26.94 23.19 -15.83
CA ARG A 143 -27.10 24.18 -16.87
C ARG A 143 -28.54 24.20 -17.32
N ASN A 144 -29.17 25.38 -17.25
CA ASN A 144 -30.50 25.59 -17.79
C ASN A 144 -30.39 25.73 -19.31
N GLU A 145 -31.01 24.81 -20.05
CA GLU A 145 -30.94 24.79 -21.53
C GLU A 145 -31.62 26.00 -22.17
N THR A 146 -32.62 26.60 -21.50
CA THR A 146 -33.38 27.72 -22.04
C THR A 146 -32.64 29.04 -21.80
N THR A 147 -32.07 29.24 -20.61
CA THR A 147 -31.44 30.51 -20.23
C THR A 147 -29.91 30.49 -20.39
N GLY A 148 -29.30 29.32 -20.54
CA GLY A 148 -27.84 29.13 -20.55
C GLY A 148 -27.17 29.42 -19.21
N ALA A 149 -27.92 29.69 -18.15
CA ALA A 149 -27.41 29.96 -16.82
C ALA A 149 -27.16 28.66 -16.04
N ASP A 150 -26.14 28.66 -15.16
CA ASP A 150 -25.88 27.58 -14.23
C ASP A 150 -26.70 27.78 -12.95
N GLU A 151 -27.54 26.82 -12.63
CA GLU A 151 -28.45 26.82 -11.47
C GLU A 151 -27.89 25.85 -10.41
N LYS A 152 -27.95 26.26 -9.15
CA LYS A 152 -27.47 25.43 -8.04
C LYS A 152 -28.37 24.21 -7.84
N PHE A 153 -27.77 23.07 -7.67
CA PHE A 153 -28.45 21.79 -7.52
C PHE A 153 -27.85 20.98 -6.38
N GLN A 154 -28.71 20.44 -5.52
CA GLN A 154 -28.29 19.57 -4.43
C GLN A 154 -28.96 18.19 -4.55
N LEU A 155 -28.16 17.15 -4.43
CA LEU A 155 -28.57 15.75 -4.31
C LEU A 155 -28.40 15.32 -2.85
N VAL A 156 -29.44 14.77 -2.24
CA VAL A 156 -29.41 14.21 -0.90
C VAL A 156 -29.87 12.75 -0.96
N ILE A 157 -29.01 11.84 -0.50
CA ILE A 157 -29.31 10.42 -0.30
C ILE A 157 -29.27 10.17 1.21
N PRO A 158 -30.44 9.98 1.87
CA PRO A 158 -30.50 9.83 3.32
C PRO A 158 -29.75 8.61 3.84
N LYS A 159 -29.72 7.52 3.06
CA LYS A 159 -29.12 6.26 3.47
C LYS A 159 -28.51 5.53 2.28
N ALA A 160 -27.19 5.41 2.29
CA ALA A 160 -26.43 4.63 1.31
C ALA A 160 -25.45 3.71 2.02
N LYS A 161 -25.28 2.50 1.51
CA LYS A 161 -24.29 1.52 1.99
C LYS A 161 -23.22 1.34 0.95
N LEU A 162 -21.96 1.33 1.38
CA LEU A 162 -20.85 0.92 0.52
C LEU A 162 -20.94 -0.58 0.26
N LYS A 163 -20.87 -0.98 -1.01
CA LYS A 163 -20.73 -2.40 -1.37
C LYS A 163 -19.32 -2.87 -1.00
N SER A 164 -19.23 -4.09 -0.52
CA SER A 164 -17.98 -4.68 -0.01
C SER A 164 -16.92 -5.03 -1.09
N GLY A 165 -17.20 -4.77 -2.35
CA GLY A 165 -16.23 -4.96 -3.44
C GLY A 165 -15.51 -3.66 -3.75
N PHE A 166 -14.20 -3.64 -3.71
CA PHE A 166 -13.37 -2.55 -4.24
C PHE A 166 -12.22 -3.13 -5.08
N ASN A 167 -11.88 -2.42 -6.12
CA ASN A 167 -10.72 -2.73 -6.94
C ASN A 167 -9.59 -1.79 -6.56
N LEU A 168 -8.44 -2.36 -6.23
CA LEU A 168 -7.22 -1.62 -5.96
C LEU A 168 -6.25 -1.87 -7.11
N ASN A 169 -6.14 -0.90 -8.00
CA ASN A 169 -5.21 -0.97 -9.13
C ASN A 169 -3.95 -0.19 -8.79
N PHE A 170 -2.82 -0.87 -8.80
CA PHE A 170 -1.51 -0.24 -8.72
C PHE A 170 -0.93 -0.20 -10.12
N SER A 171 -0.74 0.99 -10.68
CA SER A 171 -0.02 1.19 -11.93
C SER A 171 1.41 1.63 -11.65
N SER A 172 2.35 1.15 -12.44
CA SER A 172 3.73 1.65 -12.44
C SER A 172 3.87 2.97 -13.22
N ASP A 173 2.84 3.34 -13.96
CA ASP A 173 2.76 4.60 -14.68
C ASP A 173 2.35 5.72 -13.71
N SER A 174 2.82 6.93 -13.93
CA SER A 174 2.68 8.08 -13.03
C SER A 174 1.23 8.58 -12.83
N GLU A 175 0.23 7.80 -13.22
CA GLU A 175 -1.17 8.14 -13.01
C GLU A 175 -1.60 7.80 -11.57
N PRO A 176 -2.35 8.70 -10.90
CA PRO A 176 -2.88 8.43 -9.58
C PRO A 176 -3.78 7.18 -9.59
N SER A 177 -3.60 6.30 -8.60
CA SER A 177 -4.50 5.17 -8.42
C SER A 177 -5.92 5.67 -8.15
N VAL A 178 -6.85 5.34 -9.06
CA VAL A 178 -8.27 5.69 -8.91
C VAL A 178 -8.93 4.65 -8.03
N PHE A 179 -9.72 5.11 -7.09
CA PHE A 179 -10.47 4.27 -6.18
C PHE A 179 -11.97 4.34 -6.48
N ASP A 180 -12.53 3.23 -6.97
CA ASP A 180 -13.94 3.12 -7.31
C ASP A 180 -14.76 2.68 -6.10
N MET A 181 -15.72 3.52 -5.70
CA MET A 181 -16.68 3.22 -4.63
C MET A 181 -18.05 2.94 -5.20
N ASN A 182 -18.55 1.73 -5.01
CA ASN A 182 -19.91 1.37 -5.38
C ASN A 182 -20.85 1.52 -4.18
N LEU A 183 -21.93 2.28 -4.40
CA LEU A 183 -22.92 2.60 -3.37
C LEU A 183 -24.27 1.96 -3.70
N GLU A 184 -24.86 1.33 -2.71
CA GLU A 184 -26.22 0.85 -2.72
C GLU A 184 -27.10 1.82 -1.94
N ILE A 185 -28.16 2.36 -2.60
CA ILE A 185 -29.10 3.27 -1.97
C ILE A 185 -30.14 2.42 -1.23
N LEU A 186 -30.27 2.67 0.06
CA LEU A 186 -31.19 1.92 0.92
C LEU A 186 -32.39 2.79 1.29
N LYS A 187 -33.55 2.13 1.45
CA LYS A 187 -34.70 2.76 2.07
C LYS A 187 -34.42 3.07 3.53
N ASP A 188 -34.70 4.28 3.96
CA ASP A 188 -34.66 4.60 5.38
C ASP A 188 -35.96 4.07 6.05
N SER A 189 -35.83 3.53 7.25
CA SER A 189 -36.96 3.02 8.04
C SER A 189 -37.93 4.11 8.48
N LYS A 190 -37.45 5.36 8.57
CA LYS A 190 -38.21 6.50 9.05
C LYS A 190 -38.92 7.26 7.92
N THR A 191 -38.41 7.22 6.71
CA THR A 191 -38.96 7.93 5.56
C THR A 191 -38.91 7.05 4.31
N PRO A 192 -39.96 7.07 3.45
CA PRO A 192 -39.93 6.33 2.19
C PRO A 192 -39.02 6.96 1.14
N THR A 193 -38.43 8.13 1.41
CA THR A 193 -37.62 8.89 0.46
C THR A 193 -36.24 8.27 0.34
N MET A 194 -35.86 7.88 -0.85
CA MET A 194 -34.54 7.31 -1.16
C MET A 194 -33.58 8.36 -1.67
N ILE A 195 -34.05 9.31 -2.46
CA ILE A 195 -33.24 10.40 -3.04
C ILE A 195 -34.09 11.67 -3.02
N THR A 196 -33.51 12.77 -2.62
CA THR A 196 -34.07 14.11 -2.75
C THR A 196 -33.15 14.93 -3.65
N MET A 197 -33.74 15.63 -4.60
CA MET A 197 -33.06 16.54 -5.51
C MET A 197 -33.71 17.92 -5.36
N VAL A 198 -32.86 18.92 -5.12
CA VAL A 198 -33.36 20.31 -4.93
C VAL A 198 -32.57 21.22 -5.87
N LYS A 199 -33.26 21.98 -6.65
CA LYS A 199 -32.75 23.09 -7.45
C LYS A 199 -33.06 24.40 -6.73
N TYR A 200 -32.08 25.28 -6.54
CA TYR A 200 -32.24 26.53 -5.77
C TYR A 200 -31.33 27.66 -6.26
#